data_25e531feece9e4731f33ad3689e67b64
#
_entry.id   25e531feece9e4731f33ad3689e67b64
#
_cell.length_a   1.000
_cell.length_b   1.000
_cell.length_c   1.000
_cell.angle_alpha   90.00
_cell.angle_beta   90.00
_cell.angle_gamma   90.00
#
_symmetry.space_group_name_H-M   'P 1'
#
loop_
_entity.id
_entity.type
_entity.pdbx_description
1 polymer ?
#
loop_
_entity_poly.entity_id
_entity_poly.type
_entity_poly.pdbx_seq_one_letter_code
_entity_poly.pdbx_strand_id
1 'polypeptide(L)'
;LDPRSFSKTLNIVEEEILEEKKKIMGTKVVEKKKKNKIFLKKVLIDYSSSKNFGIPYSYTEETYNQFLLTTIKNVNFDGKNIGYLAISENANEIRAAINERKSFIIRTAFVVAIVILIFSIVLNRYFLKPIKNLVNYTKIIKEKSKKKSNIEILKKRNDEIGALSKSLDDMTNDLYKRINIAENFSTDLVHEIRNPLASLKSASDIISETEDKEKREKLVKILSHDVERIERLITDYSQMLKDEVALSTEKMNKIDLISIVQSVVDDFNNIYIEKRGIKIELITNNSKKDFKILGIENRIEQILANLLDNAISFSKDKQKIIVEVEKNQNDQVILRVIDQGQGFKEKKLNKIFNRFYSNRPDKFGEHSGLGLNIVKNLVELHSGIIDASNNIDQGGARIEIVFPKV
;
A
#
# COMPACT_ATOMS: atom_id res chain seq x y z
N LEU A 1 48.97 19.42 -73.39
CA LEU A 1 47.84 19.35 -74.36
C LEU A 1 46.61 19.96 -73.65
N ASP A 2 46.05 21.02 -74.32
CA ASP A 2 44.81 21.67 -73.83
C ASP A 2 43.71 20.62 -73.79
N PRO A 3 42.94 20.51 -72.71
CA PRO A 3 41.79 19.58 -72.58
C PRO A 3 40.82 19.68 -73.79
N ARG A 4 40.76 20.85 -74.40
CA ARG A 4 39.94 21.11 -75.64
C ARG A 4 40.51 20.49 -76.85
N SER A 5 41.87 20.45 -77.07
CA SER A 5 42.53 19.81 -78.21
C SER A 5 42.44 18.27 -78.10
N PHE A 6 42.57 17.71 -76.88
CA PHE A 6 42.38 16.30 -76.62
C PHE A 6 40.93 15.86 -76.92
N SER A 7 39.97 16.68 -76.57
CA SER A 7 38.56 16.48 -76.88
C SER A 7 38.28 16.43 -78.39
N LYS A 8 38.95 17.27 -79.16
CA LYS A 8 38.81 17.28 -80.68
C LYS A 8 39.39 16.02 -81.32
N THR A 9 40.61 15.65 -80.92
CA THR A 9 41.28 14.44 -81.51
C THR A 9 40.55 13.16 -81.13
N LEU A 10 40.05 13.05 -79.89
CA LEU A 10 39.26 11.90 -79.48
C LEU A 10 37.96 11.76 -80.25
N ASN A 11 37.30 12.88 -80.62
CA ASN A 11 36.06 12.86 -81.37
C ASN A 11 36.24 12.34 -82.77
N ILE A 12 37.36 12.72 -83.44
CA ILE A 12 37.62 12.30 -84.87
C ILE A 12 37.90 10.81 -84.94
N VAL A 13 38.78 10.26 -84.13
CA VAL A 13 39.14 8.84 -84.09
C VAL A 13 37.97 7.93 -83.71
N GLU A 14 37.05 8.42 -82.94
CA GLU A 14 35.94 7.60 -82.46
C GLU A 14 34.68 7.69 -83.29
N GLU A 15 34.46 8.76 -84.01
CA GLU A 15 33.38 8.73 -85.06
C GLU A 15 33.63 7.66 -86.10
N GLU A 16 34.88 7.49 -86.54
CA GLU A 16 35.26 6.40 -87.44
C GLU A 16 35.09 5.03 -86.80
N ILE A 17 35.54 4.80 -85.59
CA ILE A 17 35.38 3.53 -84.91
C ILE A 17 33.92 3.27 -84.55
N LEU A 18 33.11 4.29 -84.32
CA LEU A 18 31.69 4.18 -83.99
C LEU A 18 30.85 3.77 -85.24
N GLU A 19 31.20 4.31 -86.41
CA GLU A 19 30.53 3.91 -87.65
C GLU A 19 30.82 2.44 -87.99
N GLU A 20 32.04 1.97 -87.83
CA GLU A 20 32.39 0.57 -88.05
C GLU A 20 31.73 -0.35 -86.98
N LYS A 21 31.68 0.05 -85.74
CA LYS A 21 31.02 -0.72 -84.65
C LYS A 21 29.49 -0.66 -84.71
N LYS A 22 28.87 0.38 -85.24
CA LYS A 22 27.42 0.43 -85.50
C LYS A 22 26.95 -0.69 -86.45
N LYS A 23 27.83 -1.07 -87.38
CA LYS A 23 27.57 -2.22 -88.31
C LYS A 23 27.68 -3.58 -87.65
N ILE A 24 28.41 -3.69 -86.52
CA ILE A 24 28.73 -4.98 -85.86
C ILE A 24 27.93 -5.24 -84.61
N MET A 25 27.63 -4.19 -83.89
CA MET A 25 26.88 -4.29 -82.55
C MET A 25 25.65 -3.40 -82.57
N GLY A 26 24.50 -3.93 -82.50
CA GLY A 26 23.25 -3.18 -82.61
C GLY A 26 23.20 -1.86 -81.81
N THR A 27 22.38 -0.95 -82.27
CA THR A 27 22.26 0.49 -81.85
C THR A 27 22.30 0.79 -80.37
N LYS A 28 21.80 -0.09 -79.50
CA LYS A 28 21.78 0.08 -78.04
C LYS A 28 23.16 0.10 -77.37
N VAL A 29 24.12 -0.67 -77.86
CA VAL A 29 25.47 -0.75 -77.27
C VAL A 29 26.28 0.50 -77.64
N VAL A 30 26.06 1.04 -78.86
CA VAL A 30 26.72 2.25 -79.29
C VAL A 30 26.25 3.50 -78.59
N GLU A 31 24.95 3.64 -78.32
CA GLU A 31 24.39 4.74 -77.51
C GLU A 31 24.92 4.72 -76.10
N LYS A 32 25.05 3.55 -75.48
CA LYS A 32 25.58 3.41 -74.11
C LYS A 32 27.06 3.83 -74.05
N LYS A 33 27.89 3.46 -75.00
CA LYS A 33 29.28 3.91 -75.09
C LYS A 33 29.39 5.43 -75.26
N LYS A 34 28.47 6.03 -76.02
CA LYS A 34 28.44 7.49 -76.25
C LYS A 34 28.07 8.24 -74.99
N LYS A 35 27.12 7.76 -74.21
CA LYS A 35 26.75 8.32 -72.90
C LYS A 35 27.90 8.27 -71.88
N ASN A 36 28.56 7.12 -71.76
CA ASN A 36 29.70 6.95 -70.85
C ASN A 36 30.86 7.90 -71.17
N LYS A 37 31.06 8.13 -72.47
CA LYS A 37 32.12 9.05 -72.91
C LYS A 37 31.82 10.50 -72.64
N ILE A 38 30.59 10.94 -72.80
CA ILE A 38 30.15 12.30 -72.43
C ILE A 38 30.35 12.53 -70.91
N PHE A 39 30.05 11.54 -70.06
CA PHE A 39 30.24 11.55 -68.69
C PHE A 39 31.74 11.65 -68.28
N LEU A 40 32.58 10.79 -68.88
CA LEU A 40 34.02 10.82 -68.66
C LEU A 40 34.65 12.16 -69.07
N LYS A 41 34.20 12.79 -70.12
CA LYS A 41 34.63 14.16 -70.49
C LYS A 41 34.28 15.19 -69.38
N LYS A 42 33.07 15.12 -68.86
CA LYS A 42 32.65 16.02 -67.81
C LYS A 42 33.50 15.87 -66.57
N VAL A 43 33.72 14.60 -66.16
CA VAL A 43 34.53 14.31 -64.97
C VAL A 43 36.00 14.72 -65.15
N LEU A 44 36.53 14.57 -66.36
CA LEU A 44 37.90 15.06 -66.70
C LEU A 44 38.01 16.58 -66.62
N ILE A 45 37.00 17.31 -67.09
CA ILE A 45 36.95 18.77 -67.02
C ILE A 45 36.86 19.22 -65.56
N ASP A 46 36.00 18.59 -64.76
CA ASP A 46 35.85 18.87 -63.35
C ASP A 46 37.14 18.56 -62.56
N TYR A 47 37.81 17.44 -62.89
CA TYR A 47 39.10 17.09 -62.28
C TYR A 47 40.19 18.07 -62.68
N SER A 48 40.30 18.51 -63.91
CA SER A 48 41.31 19.46 -64.37
C SER A 48 41.17 20.84 -63.77
N SER A 49 39.95 21.20 -63.38
CA SER A 49 39.62 22.48 -62.69
C SER A 49 39.59 22.40 -61.20
N SER A 50 39.75 21.23 -60.63
CA SER A 50 39.65 21.03 -59.17
C SER A 50 40.95 21.40 -58.44
N LYS A 51 40.82 21.75 -57.14
CA LYS A 51 41.97 21.92 -56.26
C LYS A 51 42.79 20.63 -56.02
N ASN A 52 42.22 19.49 -56.38
CA ASN A 52 42.85 18.19 -56.22
C ASN A 52 43.56 17.73 -57.48
N PHE A 53 43.83 18.64 -58.41
CA PHE A 53 44.59 18.32 -59.60
C PHE A 53 46.00 17.83 -59.25
N GLY A 54 46.37 16.65 -59.77
CA GLY A 54 47.61 15.97 -59.41
C GLY A 54 47.45 14.79 -58.43
N ILE A 55 46.33 14.71 -57.74
CA ILE A 55 46.00 13.57 -56.85
C ILE A 55 45.06 12.64 -57.58
N PRO A 56 45.17 11.31 -57.42
CA PRO A 56 44.22 10.38 -58.00
C PRO A 56 42.79 10.70 -57.55
N TYR A 57 41.91 10.88 -58.51
CA TYR A 57 40.48 11.14 -58.23
C TYR A 57 39.64 9.97 -58.71
N SER A 58 38.86 9.42 -57.79
CA SER A 58 37.99 8.29 -58.11
C SER A 58 36.54 8.72 -58.15
N TYR A 59 35.82 8.26 -59.11
CA TYR A 59 34.38 8.42 -59.19
C TYR A 59 33.71 7.09 -59.51
N THR A 60 32.45 6.97 -59.17
CA THR A 60 31.63 5.78 -59.41
C THR A 60 30.61 6.07 -60.49
N GLU A 61 30.46 5.17 -61.41
CA GLU A 61 29.43 5.19 -62.44
C GLU A 61 28.50 3.98 -62.28
N GLU A 62 27.24 4.28 -62.10
CA GLU A 62 26.22 3.24 -61.97
C GLU A 62 25.43 3.13 -63.27
N THR A 63 25.58 2.01 -63.95
CA THR A 63 24.78 1.66 -65.11
C THR A 63 23.94 0.44 -64.75
N TYR A 64 22.85 0.20 -65.48
CA TYR A 64 21.83 -0.84 -65.19
C TYR A 64 22.39 -2.23 -64.81
N ASN A 65 23.59 -2.59 -65.27
CA ASN A 65 24.21 -3.89 -65.04
C ASN A 65 25.65 -3.83 -64.51
N GLN A 66 26.23 -2.64 -64.35
CA GLN A 66 27.65 -2.52 -64.02
C GLN A 66 27.82 -1.32 -63.05
N PHE A 67 28.51 -1.57 -61.98
CA PHE A 67 29.03 -0.53 -61.10
C PHE A 67 30.52 -0.40 -61.36
N LEU A 68 30.90 0.69 -62.01
CA LEU A 68 32.28 0.95 -62.40
C LEU A 68 32.88 1.97 -61.45
N LEU A 69 34.02 1.64 -60.91
CA LEU A 69 34.89 2.57 -60.18
C LEU A 69 35.96 3.03 -61.14
N THR A 70 35.98 4.29 -61.50
CA THR A 70 36.97 4.86 -62.41
C THR A 70 37.86 5.82 -61.64
N THR A 71 39.15 5.54 -61.60
CA THR A 71 40.18 6.41 -61.03
C THR A 71 40.95 7.11 -62.13
N ILE A 72 41.00 8.44 -62.02
CA ILE A 72 41.71 9.29 -62.99
C ILE A 72 42.90 9.91 -62.27
N LYS A 73 44.04 9.91 -62.97
CA LYS A 73 45.26 10.59 -62.56
C LYS A 73 45.91 11.32 -63.77
N ASN A 74 46.42 12.54 -63.56
CA ASN A 74 47.23 13.22 -64.55
C ASN A 74 48.61 12.57 -64.72
N VAL A 75 49.12 12.53 -65.90
CA VAL A 75 50.47 12.06 -66.26
C VAL A 75 51.32 13.28 -66.61
N ASN A 76 52.34 13.50 -65.76
CA ASN A 76 53.29 14.60 -65.98
C ASN A 76 54.63 14.06 -66.46
N PHE A 77 55.22 14.72 -67.47
CA PHE A 77 56.57 14.50 -67.89
C PHE A 77 57.26 15.83 -68.03
N ASP A 78 58.43 15.98 -67.46
CA ASP A 78 59.25 17.19 -67.49
C ASP A 78 58.47 18.44 -67.01
N GLY A 79 57.65 18.28 -65.94
CA GLY A 79 56.83 19.37 -65.37
C GLY A 79 55.61 19.78 -66.19
N LYS A 80 55.34 19.17 -67.31
CA LYS A 80 54.18 19.43 -68.19
C LYS A 80 53.21 18.25 -68.11
N ASN A 81 51.90 18.56 -67.96
CA ASN A 81 50.85 17.53 -68.08
C ASN A 81 50.74 16.99 -69.49
N ILE A 82 51.06 15.75 -69.70
CA ILE A 82 51.05 15.09 -71.01
C ILE A 82 49.67 14.47 -71.31
N GLY A 83 48.91 14.14 -70.30
CA GLY A 83 47.64 13.46 -70.45
C GLY A 83 47.04 12.99 -69.13
N TYR A 84 46.00 12.21 -69.24
CA TYR A 84 45.28 11.58 -68.12
C TYR A 84 45.23 10.09 -68.28
N LEU A 85 45.49 9.38 -67.21
CA LEU A 85 45.30 7.93 -67.07
C LEU A 85 43.98 7.67 -66.37
N ALA A 86 43.02 7.02 -67.03
CA ALA A 86 41.79 6.59 -66.41
C ALA A 86 41.75 5.07 -66.36
N ILE A 87 41.65 4.55 -65.17
CA ILE A 87 41.50 3.09 -64.96
C ILE A 87 40.12 2.83 -64.47
N SER A 88 39.33 2.05 -65.14
CA SER A 88 37.99 1.62 -64.79
C SER A 88 37.96 0.18 -64.38
N GLU A 89 37.50 -0.11 -63.22
CA GLU A 89 37.33 -1.44 -62.65
C GLU A 89 35.86 -1.74 -62.41
N ASN A 90 35.48 -2.99 -62.59
CA ASN A 90 34.13 -3.45 -62.30
C ASN A 90 34.04 -3.69 -60.77
N ALA A 91 33.30 -2.85 -60.09
CA ALA A 91 33.13 -2.89 -58.62
C ALA A 91 31.75 -3.47 -58.23
N ASN A 92 31.16 -4.33 -59.03
CA ASN A 92 29.86 -4.97 -58.71
C ASN A 92 29.90 -5.75 -57.41
N GLU A 93 31.03 -6.40 -57.08
CA GLU A 93 31.21 -7.13 -55.84
C GLU A 93 31.16 -6.18 -54.62
N ILE A 94 31.81 -5.02 -54.74
CA ILE A 94 31.76 -3.99 -53.70
C ILE A 94 30.34 -3.49 -53.50
N ARG A 95 29.62 -3.24 -54.60
CA ARG A 95 28.22 -2.85 -54.55
C ARG A 95 27.32 -3.91 -53.92
N ALA A 96 27.52 -5.18 -54.29
CA ALA A 96 26.79 -6.30 -53.69
C ALA A 96 27.01 -6.35 -52.17
N ALA A 97 28.28 -6.25 -51.74
CA ALA A 97 28.64 -6.24 -50.31
C ALA A 97 28.04 -5.04 -49.57
N ILE A 98 28.03 -3.84 -50.17
CA ILE A 98 27.38 -2.65 -49.59
C ILE A 98 25.87 -2.87 -49.44
N ASN A 99 25.20 -3.39 -50.47
CA ASN A 99 23.77 -3.64 -50.47
C ASN A 99 23.40 -4.74 -49.47
N GLU A 100 24.21 -5.77 -49.33
CA GLU A 100 24.02 -6.83 -48.36
C GLU A 100 24.14 -6.26 -46.92
N ARG A 101 25.19 -5.47 -46.61
CA ARG A 101 25.32 -4.80 -45.33
C ARG A 101 24.18 -3.84 -45.04
N LYS A 102 23.76 -3.04 -46.01
CA LYS A 102 22.61 -2.14 -45.88
C LYS A 102 21.33 -2.92 -45.58
N SER A 103 21.07 -4.01 -46.29
CA SER A 103 19.94 -4.90 -46.08
C SER A 103 20.00 -5.55 -44.68
N PHE A 104 21.21 -5.98 -44.24
CA PHE A 104 21.41 -6.53 -42.90
C PHE A 104 21.09 -5.48 -41.82
N ILE A 105 21.62 -4.26 -41.94
CA ILE A 105 21.36 -3.17 -40.97
C ILE A 105 19.87 -2.84 -40.89
N ILE A 106 19.18 -2.77 -42.03
CA ILE A 106 17.73 -2.48 -42.05
C ILE A 106 16.95 -3.61 -41.40
N ARG A 107 17.29 -4.87 -41.65
CA ARG A 107 16.62 -6.03 -41.04
C ARG A 107 16.85 -6.08 -39.54
N THR A 108 18.09 -5.87 -39.09
CA THR A 108 18.39 -5.85 -37.64
C THR A 108 17.71 -4.67 -36.92
N ALA A 109 17.71 -3.48 -37.53
CA ALA A 109 17.00 -2.33 -36.96
C ALA A 109 15.49 -2.58 -36.83
N PHE A 110 14.89 -3.25 -37.83
CA PHE A 110 13.47 -3.61 -37.80
C PHE A 110 13.16 -4.63 -36.71
N VAL A 111 13.98 -5.66 -36.54
CA VAL A 111 13.83 -6.66 -35.48
C VAL A 111 13.95 -6.00 -34.09
N VAL A 112 14.94 -5.14 -33.89
CA VAL A 112 15.12 -4.40 -32.61
C VAL A 112 13.91 -3.50 -32.35
N ALA A 113 13.40 -2.81 -33.37
CA ALA A 113 12.21 -1.98 -33.21
C ALA A 113 10.97 -2.80 -32.76
N ILE A 114 10.77 -3.98 -33.34
CA ILE A 114 9.69 -4.90 -32.93
C ILE A 114 9.88 -5.36 -31.52
N VAL A 115 11.09 -5.74 -31.09
CA VAL A 115 11.38 -6.18 -29.73
C VAL A 115 11.08 -5.06 -28.72
N ILE A 116 11.52 -3.82 -29.02
CA ILE A 116 11.24 -2.66 -28.17
C ILE A 116 9.72 -2.40 -28.07
N LEU A 117 9.00 -2.52 -29.17
CA LEU A 117 7.55 -2.32 -29.21
C LEU A 117 6.83 -3.36 -28.35
N ILE A 118 7.16 -4.65 -28.51
CA ILE A 118 6.59 -5.74 -27.71
C ILE A 118 6.91 -5.51 -26.22
N PHE A 119 8.17 -5.21 -25.89
CA PHE A 119 8.59 -4.95 -24.52
C PHE A 119 7.83 -3.76 -23.91
N SER A 120 7.66 -2.68 -24.67
CA SER A 120 6.90 -1.51 -24.24
C SER A 120 5.43 -1.85 -23.91
N ILE A 121 4.78 -2.67 -24.76
CA ILE A 121 3.40 -3.12 -24.53
C ILE A 121 3.32 -3.98 -23.26
N VAL A 122 4.24 -4.92 -23.10
CA VAL A 122 4.31 -5.80 -21.92
C VAL A 122 4.54 -4.97 -20.65
N LEU A 123 5.52 -4.07 -20.68
CA LEU A 123 5.84 -3.20 -19.54
C LEU A 123 4.64 -2.33 -19.13
N ASN A 124 3.97 -1.73 -20.11
CA ASN A 124 2.80 -0.90 -19.83
C ASN A 124 1.64 -1.72 -19.24
N ARG A 125 1.35 -2.92 -19.80
CA ARG A 125 0.21 -3.74 -19.38
C ARG A 125 0.43 -4.43 -18.02
N TYR A 126 1.63 -4.96 -17.78
CA TYR A 126 1.91 -5.79 -16.61
C TYR A 126 2.46 -5.01 -15.41
N PHE A 127 3.09 -3.85 -15.62
CA PHE A 127 3.71 -3.06 -14.56
C PHE A 127 3.11 -1.65 -14.42
N LEU A 128 3.16 -0.82 -15.47
CA LEU A 128 2.78 0.59 -15.34
C LEU A 128 1.29 0.79 -15.02
N LYS A 129 0.41 0.08 -15.73
CA LYS A 129 -1.04 0.19 -15.51
C LYS A 129 -1.47 -0.30 -14.12
N PRO A 130 -1.01 -1.46 -13.60
CA PRO A 130 -1.26 -1.88 -12.22
C PRO A 130 -0.76 -0.89 -11.17
N ILE A 131 0.46 -0.38 -11.29
CA ILE A 131 1.02 0.61 -10.37
C ILE A 131 0.18 1.89 -10.39
N LYS A 132 -0.22 2.38 -11.57
CA LYS A 132 -1.10 3.55 -11.68
C LYS A 132 -2.46 3.33 -11.00
N ASN A 133 -3.00 2.11 -11.07
CA ASN A 133 -4.24 1.76 -10.38
C ASN A 133 -4.07 1.78 -8.86
N LEU A 134 -2.93 1.30 -8.32
CA LEU A 134 -2.63 1.39 -6.89
C LEU A 134 -2.49 2.84 -6.43
N VAL A 135 -1.79 3.68 -7.19
CA VAL A 135 -1.69 5.11 -6.90
C VAL A 135 -3.06 5.80 -6.92
N ASN A 136 -3.93 5.44 -7.86
CA ASN A 136 -5.29 5.98 -7.89
C ASN A 136 -6.12 5.49 -6.69
N TYR A 137 -5.92 4.24 -6.27
CA TYR A 137 -6.57 3.71 -5.06
C TYR A 137 -6.19 4.51 -3.82
N THR A 138 -4.91 4.80 -3.61
CA THR A 138 -4.47 5.63 -2.47
C THR A 138 -5.04 7.05 -2.51
N LYS A 139 -5.21 7.64 -3.70
CA LYS A 139 -5.86 8.96 -3.85
C LYS A 139 -7.35 8.91 -3.46
N ILE A 140 -8.08 7.88 -3.91
CA ILE A 140 -9.49 7.70 -3.56
C ILE A 140 -9.68 7.57 -2.04
N ILE A 141 -8.79 6.83 -1.37
CA ILE A 141 -8.78 6.71 0.09
C ILE A 141 -8.58 8.08 0.75
N LYS A 142 -7.56 8.84 0.31
CA LYS A 142 -7.27 10.17 0.84
C LYS A 142 -8.45 11.15 0.69
N GLU A 143 -9.18 11.06 -0.41
CA GLU A 143 -10.34 11.93 -0.71
C GLU A 143 -11.64 11.44 -0.05
N LYS A 144 -11.63 10.39 0.78
CA LYS A 144 -12.82 9.76 1.37
C LYS A 144 -13.92 9.44 0.33
N SER A 145 -13.54 9.23 -0.93
CA SER A 145 -14.48 9.01 -2.03
C SER A 145 -14.98 7.56 -2.02
N LYS A 146 -16.32 7.37 -2.11
CA LYS A 146 -16.96 6.04 -2.22
C LYS A 146 -16.77 5.38 -3.61
N LYS A 147 -15.89 5.89 -4.46
CA LYS A 147 -15.63 5.27 -5.78
C LYS A 147 -15.02 3.88 -5.61
N LYS A 148 -15.69 2.87 -6.17
CA LYS A 148 -15.14 1.52 -6.27
C LYS A 148 -13.82 1.56 -7.03
N SER A 149 -12.73 1.15 -6.39
CA SER A 149 -11.44 0.98 -7.04
C SER A 149 -11.32 -0.46 -7.55
N ASN A 150 -10.57 -0.63 -8.65
CA ASN A 150 -10.30 -1.95 -9.24
C ASN A 150 -9.23 -2.75 -8.47
N ILE A 151 -9.09 -2.54 -7.14
CA ILE A 151 -8.08 -3.24 -6.33
C ILE A 151 -8.33 -4.75 -6.27
N GLU A 152 -9.61 -5.18 -6.33
CA GLU A 152 -9.99 -6.60 -6.29
C GLU A 152 -9.34 -7.42 -7.42
N ILE A 153 -9.17 -6.83 -8.61
CA ILE A 153 -8.49 -7.49 -9.73
C ILE A 153 -6.99 -7.64 -9.43
N LEU A 154 -6.39 -6.66 -8.76
CA LEU A 154 -4.97 -6.68 -8.40
C LEU A 154 -4.68 -7.66 -7.27
N LYS A 155 -5.58 -7.80 -6.30
CA LYS A 155 -5.48 -8.76 -5.19
C LYS A 155 -5.45 -10.22 -5.65
N LYS A 156 -6.02 -10.53 -6.84
CA LYS A 156 -6.01 -11.88 -7.42
C LYS A 156 -4.69 -12.28 -8.06
N ARG A 157 -3.72 -11.36 -8.16
CA ARG A 157 -2.40 -11.65 -8.71
C ARG A 157 -1.57 -12.44 -7.68
N ASN A 158 -0.71 -13.33 -8.19
CA ASN A 158 0.20 -14.14 -7.39
C ASN A 158 1.66 -13.64 -7.43
N ASP A 159 1.85 -12.34 -7.77
CA ASP A 159 3.15 -11.69 -7.80
C ASP A 159 3.26 -10.60 -6.71
N GLU A 160 4.39 -9.89 -6.68
CA GLU A 160 4.70 -8.83 -5.71
C GLU A 160 3.67 -7.69 -5.75
N ILE A 161 3.11 -7.38 -6.93
CA ILE A 161 2.05 -6.38 -7.08
C ILE A 161 0.76 -6.86 -6.42
N GLY A 162 0.46 -8.16 -6.52
CA GLY A 162 -0.67 -8.78 -5.84
C GLY A 162 -0.51 -8.76 -4.31
N ALA A 163 0.68 -9.11 -3.81
CA ALA A 163 1.01 -9.04 -2.39
C ALA A 163 0.90 -7.61 -1.85
N LEU A 164 1.47 -6.62 -2.56
CA LEU A 164 1.37 -5.20 -2.22
C LEU A 164 -0.10 -4.73 -2.21
N SER A 165 -0.91 -5.18 -3.17
CA SER A 165 -2.32 -4.82 -3.27
C SER A 165 -3.13 -5.34 -2.06
N LYS A 166 -2.86 -6.58 -1.61
CA LYS A 166 -3.47 -7.16 -0.41
C LYS A 166 -3.08 -6.37 0.84
N SER A 167 -1.78 -6.16 1.05
CA SER A 167 -1.28 -5.42 2.22
C SER A 167 -1.84 -3.99 2.29
N LEU A 168 -1.95 -3.31 1.13
CA LEU A 168 -2.52 -1.97 1.06
C LEU A 168 -4.02 -1.96 1.38
N ASP A 169 -4.76 -2.96 0.90
CA ASP A 169 -6.19 -3.11 1.19
C ASP A 169 -6.44 -3.41 2.67
N ASP A 170 -5.65 -4.33 3.26
CA ASP A 170 -5.71 -4.68 4.68
C ASP A 170 -5.42 -3.44 5.55
N MET A 171 -4.34 -2.71 5.25
CA MET A 171 -4.01 -1.47 5.96
C MET A 171 -5.14 -0.42 5.84
N THR A 172 -5.75 -0.33 4.67
CA THR A 172 -6.86 0.60 4.43
C THR A 172 -8.10 0.23 5.23
N ASN A 173 -8.44 -1.06 5.25
CA ASN A 173 -9.57 -1.57 6.01
C ASN A 173 -9.37 -1.34 7.52
N ASP A 174 -8.16 -1.57 8.03
CA ASP A 174 -7.83 -1.30 9.42
C ASP A 174 -7.91 0.20 9.74
N LEU A 175 -7.44 1.07 8.84
CA LEU A 175 -7.59 2.51 9.00
C LEU A 175 -9.05 2.93 9.06
N TYR A 176 -9.91 2.43 8.16
CA TYR A 176 -11.34 2.73 8.20
C TYR A 176 -12.03 2.20 9.44
N LYS A 177 -11.68 1.00 9.92
CA LYS A 177 -12.18 0.48 11.20
C LYS A 177 -11.83 1.42 12.35
N ARG A 178 -10.58 1.88 12.45
CA ARG A 178 -10.13 2.84 13.49
C ARG A 178 -10.86 4.17 13.38
N ILE A 179 -11.02 4.73 12.16
CA ILE A 179 -11.76 5.98 11.97
C ILE A 179 -13.22 5.80 12.40
N ASN A 180 -13.91 4.74 11.99
CA ASN A 180 -15.29 4.49 12.39
C ASN A 180 -15.44 4.31 13.91
N ILE A 181 -14.50 3.62 14.54
CA ILE A 181 -14.48 3.47 16.00
C ILE A 181 -14.34 4.85 16.66
N ALA A 182 -13.42 5.69 16.18
CA ALA A 182 -13.19 7.03 16.73
C ALA A 182 -14.39 7.97 16.48
N GLU A 183 -15.00 7.94 15.29
CA GLU A 183 -16.19 8.75 14.94
C GLU A 183 -17.40 8.35 15.79
N ASN A 184 -17.71 7.06 15.90
CA ASN A 184 -18.79 6.57 16.74
C ASN A 184 -18.57 6.93 18.19
N PHE A 185 -17.35 6.74 18.68
CA PHE A 185 -16.99 7.03 20.05
C PHE A 185 -17.08 8.53 20.36
N SER A 186 -16.63 9.41 19.46
CA SER A 186 -16.78 10.86 19.62
C SER A 186 -18.26 11.26 19.69
N THR A 187 -19.10 10.63 18.89
CA THR A 187 -20.53 10.89 18.87
C THR A 187 -21.19 10.45 20.19
N ASP A 188 -20.86 9.25 20.66
CA ASP A 188 -21.36 8.71 21.93
C ASP A 188 -20.94 9.59 23.11
N LEU A 189 -19.66 10.02 23.16
CA LEU A 189 -19.14 10.90 24.21
C LEU A 189 -19.88 12.24 24.25
N VAL A 190 -20.11 12.86 23.08
CA VAL A 190 -20.84 14.13 23.01
C VAL A 190 -22.24 13.97 23.56
N HIS A 191 -22.92 12.85 23.29
CA HIS A 191 -24.24 12.57 23.84
C HIS A 191 -24.22 12.38 25.35
N GLU A 192 -23.24 11.62 25.88
CA GLU A 192 -23.12 11.35 27.31
C GLU A 192 -22.67 12.57 28.15
N ILE A 193 -21.91 13.50 27.56
CA ILE A 193 -21.59 14.79 28.20
C ILE A 193 -22.75 15.76 28.15
N ARG A 194 -23.53 15.76 27.07
CA ARG A 194 -24.69 16.68 26.92
C ARG A 194 -25.73 16.47 28.00
N ASN A 195 -25.97 15.22 28.41
CA ASN A 195 -26.97 14.90 29.41
C ASN A 195 -26.69 15.55 30.81
N PRO A 196 -25.51 15.34 31.44
CA PRO A 196 -25.20 16.00 32.68
C PRO A 196 -25.08 17.52 32.54
N LEU A 197 -24.61 18.04 31.38
CA LEU A 197 -24.61 19.50 31.15
C LEU A 197 -26.01 20.10 31.14
N ALA A 198 -26.98 19.39 30.55
CA ALA A 198 -28.39 19.84 30.58
C ALA A 198 -28.95 19.81 32.02
N SER A 199 -28.62 18.77 32.80
CA SER A 199 -28.98 18.67 34.21
C SER A 199 -28.36 19.79 35.07
N LEU A 200 -27.04 20.03 34.86
CA LEU A 200 -26.31 21.14 35.51
C LEU A 200 -26.95 22.48 35.20
N LYS A 201 -27.32 22.74 33.93
CA LYS A 201 -28.00 23.98 33.56
C LYS A 201 -29.34 24.12 34.26
N SER A 202 -30.18 23.08 34.21
CA SER A 202 -31.50 23.11 34.86
C SER A 202 -31.38 23.29 36.38
N ALA A 203 -30.45 22.59 37.04
CA ALA A 203 -30.24 22.75 38.48
C ALA A 203 -29.75 24.16 38.82
N SER A 204 -28.86 24.74 38.00
CA SER A 204 -28.38 26.11 38.19
C SER A 204 -29.49 27.15 38.04
N ASP A 205 -30.38 27.00 37.04
CA ASP A 205 -31.51 27.89 36.83
C ASP A 205 -32.47 27.85 38.05
N ILE A 206 -32.76 26.64 38.54
CA ILE A 206 -33.67 26.46 39.70
C ILE A 206 -33.03 26.97 41.00
N ILE A 207 -31.72 26.82 41.20
CA ILE A 207 -31.01 27.33 42.38
C ILE A 207 -31.13 28.86 42.48
N SER A 208 -31.09 29.56 41.34
CA SER A 208 -31.21 31.02 41.29
C SER A 208 -32.59 31.52 41.71
N GLU A 209 -33.64 30.70 41.50
CA GLU A 209 -35.04 31.05 41.79
C GLU A 209 -35.55 30.50 43.12
N THR A 210 -34.83 29.59 43.79
CA THR A 210 -35.29 28.89 44.97
C THR A 210 -34.74 29.53 46.27
N GLU A 211 -35.60 29.93 47.16
CA GLU A 211 -35.27 30.40 48.52
C GLU A 211 -35.18 29.25 49.54
N ASP A 212 -35.75 28.10 49.25
CA ASP A 212 -35.81 26.92 50.11
C ASP A 212 -34.41 26.31 50.28
N LYS A 213 -33.88 26.34 51.49
CA LYS A 213 -32.54 25.86 51.82
C LYS A 213 -32.37 24.38 51.58
N GLU A 214 -33.37 23.54 51.88
CA GLU A 214 -33.29 22.10 51.69
C GLU A 214 -33.25 21.73 50.20
N LYS A 215 -34.06 22.42 49.39
CA LYS A 215 -34.02 22.26 47.94
C LYS A 215 -32.71 22.71 47.32
N ARG A 216 -32.13 23.82 47.81
CA ARG A 216 -30.80 24.27 47.39
C ARG A 216 -29.71 23.24 47.67
N GLU A 217 -29.70 22.67 48.88
CA GLU A 217 -28.73 21.64 49.25
C GLU A 217 -28.85 20.39 48.36
N LYS A 218 -30.08 19.97 48.00
CA LYS A 218 -30.31 18.87 47.07
C LYS A 218 -29.79 19.19 45.66
N LEU A 219 -30.05 20.41 45.17
CA LEU A 219 -29.59 20.86 43.86
C LEU A 219 -28.06 20.97 43.78
N VAL A 220 -27.39 21.47 44.83
CA VAL A 220 -25.93 21.50 44.92
C VAL A 220 -25.34 20.08 44.85
N LYS A 221 -25.96 19.10 45.52
CA LYS A 221 -25.53 17.70 45.44
C LYS A 221 -25.67 17.16 44.02
N ILE A 222 -26.74 17.51 43.29
CA ILE A 222 -26.91 17.12 41.85
C ILE A 222 -25.80 17.75 41.03
N LEU A 223 -25.51 19.04 41.20
CA LEU A 223 -24.43 19.73 40.49
C LEU A 223 -23.07 19.05 40.73
N SER A 224 -22.71 18.78 42.00
CA SER A 224 -21.45 18.11 42.32
C SER A 224 -21.37 16.71 41.68
N HIS A 225 -22.45 15.96 41.76
CA HIS A 225 -22.52 14.63 41.16
C HIS A 225 -22.36 14.64 39.63
N ASP A 226 -23.01 15.59 38.92
CA ASP A 226 -22.93 15.71 37.49
C ASP A 226 -21.52 16.17 37.04
N VAL A 227 -20.85 17.05 37.81
CA VAL A 227 -19.45 17.43 37.57
C VAL A 227 -18.53 16.21 37.70
N GLU A 228 -18.63 15.45 38.79
CA GLU A 228 -17.83 14.24 39.00
C GLU A 228 -18.09 13.19 37.92
N ARG A 229 -19.32 13.12 37.39
CA ARG A 229 -19.67 12.25 36.28
C ARG A 229 -18.93 12.67 35.01
N ILE A 230 -18.91 13.96 34.68
CA ILE A 230 -18.20 14.50 33.53
C ILE A 230 -16.68 14.24 33.64
N GLU A 231 -16.10 14.50 34.82
CA GLU A 231 -14.67 14.23 35.06
C GLU A 231 -14.31 12.77 34.83
N ARG A 232 -15.15 11.85 35.33
CA ARG A 232 -14.96 10.40 35.07
C ARG A 232 -15.08 10.04 33.60
N LEU A 233 -16.10 10.54 32.93
CA LEU A 233 -16.26 10.30 31.48
C LEU A 233 -15.03 10.74 30.67
N ILE A 234 -14.46 11.91 30.99
CA ILE A 234 -13.26 12.44 30.34
C ILE A 234 -12.03 11.60 30.70
N THR A 235 -11.89 11.17 31.94
CA THR A 235 -10.76 10.36 32.39
C THR A 235 -10.78 8.98 31.74
N ASP A 236 -11.93 8.30 31.76
CA ASP A 236 -12.11 6.99 31.14
C ASP A 236 -11.90 7.05 29.63
N TYR A 237 -12.37 8.15 29.01
CA TYR A 237 -12.12 8.43 27.59
C TYR A 237 -10.64 8.58 27.27
N SER A 238 -9.94 9.38 28.05
CA SER A 238 -8.50 9.62 27.89
C SER A 238 -7.70 8.33 28.05
N GLN A 239 -8.08 7.50 29.02
CA GLN A 239 -7.46 6.22 29.28
C GLN A 239 -7.69 5.24 28.11
N MET A 240 -8.92 5.14 27.62
CA MET A 240 -9.26 4.29 26.48
C MET A 240 -8.47 4.67 25.22
N LEU A 241 -8.28 5.98 24.93
CA LEU A 241 -7.46 6.42 23.81
C LEU A 241 -5.98 6.03 23.98
N LYS A 242 -5.45 6.16 25.20
CA LYS A 242 -4.08 5.71 25.50
C LYS A 242 -3.93 4.20 25.32
N ASP A 243 -4.93 3.45 25.78
CA ASP A 243 -4.96 2.01 25.64
C ASP A 243 -4.98 1.58 24.17
N GLU A 244 -5.76 2.23 23.32
CA GLU A 244 -5.83 1.92 21.89
C GLU A 244 -4.49 2.19 21.16
N VAL A 245 -3.77 3.25 21.54
CA VAL A 245 -2.43 3.54 21.01
C VAL A 245 -1.41 2.51 21.52
N ALA A 246 -1.43 2.19 22.81
CA ALA A 246 -0.54 1.20 23.42
C ALA A 246 -0.72 -0.20 22.82
N LEU A 247 -1.97 -0.60 22.52
CA LEU A 247 -2.32 -1.87 21.89
C LEU A 247 -1.66 -2.07 20.52
N SER A 248 -1.36 -1.00 19.81
CA SER A 248 -0.68 -1.06 18.49
C SER A 248 0.84 -1.25 18.61
N THR A 249 1.42 -1.05 19.78
CA THR A 249 2.87 -1.01 20.01
C THR A 249 3.38 -2.07 20.99
N GLU A 250 2.53 -2.54 21.91
CA GLU A 250 2.91 -3.53 22.92
C GLU A 250 2.98 -4.95 22.35
N LYS A 251 4.02 -5.69 22.73
CA LYS A 251 4.23 -7.09 22.31
C LYS A 251 3.55 -8.04 23.28
N MET A 252 2.80 -8.98 22.76
CA MET A 252 2.27 -10.08 23.56
C MET A 252 3.37 -11.03 24.00
N ASN A 253 3.38 -11.39 25.26
CA ASN A 253 4.31 -12.34 25.87
C ASN A 253 3.54 -13.52 26.48
N LYS A 254 4.25 -14.63 26.72
CA LYS A 254 3.71 -15.71 27.52
C LYS A 254 3.70 -15.29 29.00
N ILE A 255 2.52 -15.13 29.56
CA ILE A 255 2.31 -14.69 30.94
C ILE A 255 1.56 -15.75 31.75
N ASP A 256 1.81 -15.83 33.04
CA ASP A 256 1.08 -16.69 33.96
C ASP A 256 -0.16 -16.00 34.49
N LEU A 257 -1.33 -16.44 34.05
CA LEU A 257 -2.60 -15.82 34.41
C LEU A 257 -2.87 -15.90 35.92
N ILE A 258 -2.49 -17.01 36.59
CA ILE A 258 -2.77 -17.19 38.04
C ILE A 258 -2.02 -16.17 38.88
N SER A 259 -0.75 -15.91 38.57
CA SER A 259 0.06 -14.94 39.29
C SER A 259 -0.57 -13.55 39.23
N ILE A 260 -1.06 -13.16 38.04
CA ILE A 260 -1.73 -11.85 37.84
C ILE A 260 -3.05 -11.80 38.62
N VAL A 261 -3.88 -12.86 38.47
CA VAL A 261 -5.17 -12.94 39.15
C VAL A 261 -5.00 -12.87 40.68
N GLN A 262 -4.01 -13.60 41.22
CA GLN A 262 -3.74 -13.60 42.67
C GLN A 262 -3.34 -12.20 43.15
N SER A 263 -2.45 -11.53 42.42
CA SER A 263 -2.01 -10.16 42.78
C SER A 263 -3.19 -9.17 42.87
N VAL A 264 -4.02 -9.15 41.82
CA VAL A 264 -5.18 -8.26 41.74
C VAL A 264 -6.23 -8.62 42.81
N VAL A 265 -6.49 -9.90 43.04
CA VAL A 265 -7.43 -10.35 44.11
C VAL A 265 -6.95 -9.92 45.48
N ASP A 266 -5.65 -10.05 45.78
CA ASP A 266 -5.07 -9.65 47.04
C ASP A 266 -5.18 -8.12 47.24
N ASP A 267 -4.89 -7.34 46.22
CA ASP A 267 -5.03 -5.87 46.28
C ASP A 267 -6.47 -5.43 46.57
N PHE A 268 -7.44 -6.04 45.89
CA PHE A 268 -8.86 -5.74 46.13
C PHE A 268 -9.34 -6.21 47.50
N ASN A 269 -8.90 -7.38 47.97
CA ASN A 269 -9.22 -7.85 49.32
C ASN A 269 -8.70 -6.92 50.39
N ASN A 270 -7.47 -6.39 50.27
CA ASN A 270 -6.90 -5.43 51.20
C ASN A 270 -7.76 -4.15 51.35
N ILE A 271 -8.43 -3.73 50.27
CA ILE A 271 -9.26 -2.53 50.25
C ILE A 271 -10.69 -2.81 50.75
N TYR A 272 -11.33 -3.89 50.27
CA TYR A 272 -12.78 -4.04 50.37
C TYR A 272 -13.23 -4.96 51.52
N ILE A 273 -12.35 -5.80 52.08
CA ILE A 273 -12.65 -6.56 53.29
C ILE A 273 -12.93 -5.60 54.46
N GLU A 274 -12.07 -4.59 54.69
CA GLU A 274 -12.25 -3.61 55.76
C GLU A 274 -13.41 -2.68 55.47
N LYS A 275 -13.58 -2.19 54.24
CA LYS A 275 -14.59 -1.18 53.91
C LYS A 275 -16.01 -1.72 53.90
N ARG A 276 -16.20 -2.96 53.37
CA ARG A 276 -17.54 -3.50 53.09
C ARG A 276 -17.73 -4.95 53.57
N GLY A 277 -16.70 -5.59 54.09
CA GLY A 277 -16.74 -7.00 54.47
C GLY A 277 -16.88 -7.96 53.23
N ILE A 278 -16.61 -7.46 52.00
CA ILE A 278 -16.67 -8.25 50.79
C ILE A 278 -15.36 -9.02 50.64
N LYS A 279 -15.46 -10.35 50.50
CA LYS A 279 -14.31 -11.24 50.29
C LYS A 279 -14.28 -11.80 48.89
N ILE A 280 -13.13 -11.67 48.21
CA ILE A 280 -12.89 -12.23 46.90
C ILE A 280 -12.09 -13.52 47.07
N GLU A 281 -12.62 -14.64 46.61
CA GLU A 281 -11.99 -15.96 46.70
C GLU A 281 -11.51 -16.42 45.34
N LEU A 282 -10.20 -16.74 45.20
CA LEU A 282 -9.65 -17.35 43.99
C LEU A 282 -9.78 -18.89 44.06
N ILE A 283 -10.43 -19.47 43.10
CA ILE A 283 -10.60 -20.93 42.96
C ILE A 283 -9.87 -21.39 41.71
N THR A 284 -8.99 -22.38 41.87
CA THR A 284 -8.28 -22.96 40.75
C THR A 284 -8.53 -24.47 40.71
N ASN A 285 -9.11 -24.95 39.64
CA ASN A 285 -9.31 -26.39 39.43
C ASN A 285 -8.03 -27.00 38.86
N ASN A 286 -7.15 -27.55 39.68
CA ASN A 286 -5.85 -28.20 39.37
C ASN A 286 -4.60 -27.31 39.58
N SER A 287 -4.08 -27.38 40.78
CA SER A 287 -2.82 -26.73 41.20
C SER A 287 -1.53 -27.16 40.46
N LYS A 288 -1.63 -28.12 39.53
CA LYS A 288 -0.48 -28.64 38.76
C LYS A 288 -0.51 -28.25 37.27
N LYS A 289 -1.52 -27.51 36.79
CA LYS A 289 -1.59 -27.09 35.37
C LYS A 289 -0.93 -25.73 35.17
N ASP A 290 -0.22 -25.61 34.08
CA ASP A 290 0.36 -24.34 33.61
C ASP A 290 -0.75 -23.49 32.95
N PHE A 291 -1.09 -22.32 33.55
CA PHE A 291 -2.15 -21.43 33.10
C PHE A 291 -1.58 -20.27 32.28
N LYS A 292 -0.58 -20.54 31.45
CA LYS A 292 0.00 -19.54 30.56
C LYS A 292 -0.93 -19.17 29.43
N ILE A 293 -1.01 -17.86 29.19
CA ILE A 293 -1.69 -17.26 28.05
C ILE A 293 -0.72 -16.37 27.27
N LEU A 294 -1.03 -16.09 26.01
CA LEU A 294 -0.32 -15.07 25.25
C LEU A 294 -1.02 -13.74 25.50
N GLY A 295 -0.33 -12.79 26.15
CA GLY A 295 -0.97 -11.55 26.55
C GLY A 295 -0.02 -10.46 27.00
N ILE A 296 -0.61 -9.35 27.42
CA ILE A 296 0.03 -8.16 27.97
C ILE A 296 -0.42 -8.04 29.44
N GLU A 297 0.52 -8.16 30.37
CA GLU A 297 0.26 -8.29 31.80
C GLU A 297 -0.64 -7.19 32.35
N ASN A 298 -0.29 -5.91 32.17
CA ASN A 298 -1.06 -4.77 32.65
C ASN A 298 -2.49 -4.71 32.04
N ARG A 299 -2.70 -5.30 30.85
CA ARG A 299 -4.03 -5.35 30.22
C ARG A 299 -4.90 -6.46 30.82
N ILE A 300 -4.31 -7.56 31.22
CA ILE A 300 -5.01 -8.60 31.97
C ILE A 300 -5.37 -8.10 33.36
N GLU A 301 -4.48 -7.38 34.03
CA GLU A 301 -4.78 -6.70 35.30
C GLU A 301 -5.97 -5.74 35.15
N GLN A 302 -5.99 -4.94 34.08
CA GLN A 302 -7.08 -4.01 33.79
C GLN A 302 -8.42 -4.72 33.52
N ILE A 303 -8.40 -5.87 32.83
CA ILE A 303 -9.59 -6.72 32.65
C ILE A 303 -10.14 -7.13 34.01
N LEU A 304 -9.29 -7.66 34.88
CA LEU A 304 -9.67 -8.13 36.19
C LEU A 304 -10.19 -6.98 37.09
N ALA A 305 -9.48 -5.86 37.14
CA ALA A 305 -9.88 -4.69 37.92
C ALA A 305 -11.28 -4.21 37.52
N ASN A 306 -11.55 -4.07 36.21
CA ASN A 306 -12.88 -3.69 35.71
C ASN A 306 -13.98 -4.70 36.06
N LEU A 307 -13.68 -5.98 36.03
CA LEU A 307 -14.64 -7.04 36.40
C LEU A 307 -14.92 -7.04 37.87
N LEU A 308 -13.88 -6.92 38.73
CA LEU A 308 -14.01 -6.90 40.15
C LEU A 308 -14.72 -5.62 40.65
N ASP A 309 -14.41 -4.47 40.11
CA ASP A 309 -15.13 -3.22 40.40
C ASP A 309 -16.64 -3.35 40.10
N ASN A 310 -16.98 -3.96 38.99
CA ASN A 310 -18.38 -4.22 38.66
C ASN A 310 -19.00 -5.20 39.69
N ALA A 311 -18.35 -6.33 39.96
CA ALA A 311 -18.84 -7.33 40.88
C ALA A 311 -19.06 -6.75 42.29
N ILE A 312 -18.10 -5.97 42.81
CA ILE A 312 -18.19 -5.29 44.11
C ILE A 312 -19.34 -4.29 44.13
N SER A 313 -19.48 -3.50 43.07
CA SER A 313 -20.50 -2.47 42.97
C SER A 313 -21.94 -3.03 42.95
N PHE A 314 -22.14 -4.21 42.40
CA PHE A 314 -23.44 -4.88 42.37
C PHE A 314 -23.69 -5.80 43.57
N SER A 315 -22.65 -6.09 44.38
CA SER A 315 -22.75 -6.91 45.58
C SER A 315 -23.18 -6.10 46.79
N LYS A 316 -23.91 -6.73 47.70
CA LYS A 316 -24.20 -6.19 49.03
C LYS A 316 -23.01 -6.41 49.96
N ASP A 317 -22.98 -5.65 51.08
CA ASP A 317 -21.95 -5.84 52.08
C ASP A 317 -21.96 -7.26 52.66
N LYS A 318 -20.77 -7.77 52.96
CA LYS A 318 -20.51 -9.13 53.47
C LYS A 318 -20.81 -10.26 52.46
N GLN A 319 -21.05 -9.96 51.19
CA GLN A 319 -21.15 -10.97 50.14
C GLN A 319 -19.77 -11.42 49.65
N LYS A 320 -19.75 -12.54 48.97
CA LYS A 320 -18.54 -13.10 48.37
C LYS A 320 -18.53 -12.93 46.85
N ILE A 321 -17.32 -12.72 46.29
CA ILE A 321 -17.07 -12.75 44.85
C ILE A 321 -16.11 -13.90 44.60
N ILE A 322 -16.38 -14.68 43.60
CA ILE A 322 -15.56 -15.84 43.24
C ILE A 322 -14.87 -15.54 41.90
N VAL A 323 -13.55 -15.72 41.89
CA VAL A 323 -12.73 -15.70 40.67
C VAL A 323 -12.27 -17.12 40.43
N GLU A 324 -12.69 -17.71 39.30
CA GLU A 324 -12.30 -19.06 38.92
C GLU A 324 -11.35 -19.05 37.75
N VAL A 325 -10.28 -19.84 37.82
CA VAL A 325 -9.36 -20.09 36.71
C VAL A 325 -9.26 -21.58 36.46
N GLU A 326 -9.65 -21.99 35.27
CA GLU A 326 -9.61 -23.41 34.88
C GLU A 326 -9.11 -23.62 33.44
N LYS A 327 -8.74 -24.84 33.09
CA LYS A 327 -8.49 -25.24 31.71
C LYS A 327 -9.60 -26.20 31.24
N ASN A 328 -10.12 -25.93 30.05
CA ASN A 328 -11.06 -26.83 29.41
C ASN A 328 -10.33 -28.04 28.71
N GLN A 329 -11.11 -28.91 28.09
CA GLN A 329 -10.58 -30.09 27.40
C GLN A 329 -9.70 -29.75 26.19
N ASN A 330 -9.83 -28.52 25.64
CA ASN A 330 -9.08 -28.02 24.51
C ASN A 330 -7.80 -27.21 24.90
N ASP A 331 -7.37 -27.32 26.16
CA ASP A 331 -6.24 -26.57 26.75
C ASP A 331 -6.41 -25.02 26.71
N GLN A 332 -7.64 -24.53 26.51
CA GLN A 332 -7.93 -23.10 26.61
C GLN A 332 -8.07 -22.70 28.08
N VAL A 333 -7.59 -21.52 28.45
CA VAL A 333 -7.71 -21.02 29.81
C VAL A 333 -8.98 -20.20 29.96
N ILE A 334 -9.80 -20.58 30.94
CA ILE A 334 -11.07 -19.91 31.27
C ILE A 334 -10.90 -19.15 32.56
N LEU A 335 -11.27 -17.88 32.52
CA LEU A 335 -11.36 -16.98 33.67
C LEU A 335 -12.82 -16.63 33.89
N ARG A 336 -13.34 -16.84 35.11
CA ARG A 336 -14.69 -16.45 35.50
C ARG A 336 -14.67 -15.54 36.70
N VAL A 337 -15.54 -14.52 36.67
CA VAL A 337 -15.84 -13.68 37.81
C VAL A 337 -17.33 -13.82 38.10
N ILE A 338 -17.66 -14.22 39.33
CA ILE A 338 -19.02 -14.56 39.75
C ILE A 338 -19.33 -13.73 41.02
N ASP A 339 -20.37 -12.94 40.98
CA ASP A 339 -20.87 -12.19 42.14
C ASP A 339 -22.16 -12.81 42.71
N GLN A 340 -22.57 -12.31 43.87
CA GLN A 340 -23.81 -12.68 44.54
C GLN A 340 -24.85 -11.53 44.52
N GLY A 341 -24.73 -10.62 43.52
CA GLY A 341 -25.64 -9.49 43.36
C GLY A 341 -26.99 -9.89 42.78
N GLN A 342 -27.68 -8.92 42.19
CA GLN A 342 -29.01 -9.14 41.60
C GLN A 342 -28.99 -9.79 40.19
N GLY A 343 -27.79 -10.03 39.63
CA GLY A 343 -27.62 -10.54 38.26
C GLY A 343 -28.03 -9.52 37.22
N PHE A 344 -28.01 -9.99 35.95
CA PHE A 344 -28.42 -9.21 34.80
C PHE A 344 -29.93 -9.30 34.57
N LYS A 345 -30.59 -8.15 34.40
CA LYS A 345 -32.05 -8.08 34.09
C LYS A 345 -32.34 -8.10 32.59
N GLU A 346 -31.31 -8.00 31.78
CA GLU A 346 -31.42 -7.89 30.34
C GLU A 346 -31.77 -9.23 29.67
N LYS A 347 -32.72 -9.21 28.71
CA LYS A 347 -33.03 -10.38 27.89
C LYS A 347 -31.94 -10.73 26.88
N LYS A 348 -31.17 -9.74 26.44
CA LYS A 348 -30.03 -9.89 25.50
C LYS A 348 -28.76 -9.43 26.19
N LEU A 349 -28.03 -10.35 26.80
CA LEU A 349 -26.84 -10.07 27.59
C LEU A 349 -25.70 -9.40 26.84
N ASN A 350 -25.59 -9.61 25.52
CA ASN A 350 -24.59 -8.92 24.69
C ASN A 350 -24.67 -7.39 24.74
N LYS A 351 -25.78 -6.80 25.16
CA LYS A 351 -25.95 -5.36 25.30
C LYS A 351 -25.13 -4.76 26.44
N ILE A 352 -24.82 -5.55 27.50
CA ILE A 352 -24.06 -5.06 28.65
C ILE A 352 -22.62 -4.66 28.28
N PHE A 353 -22.10 -5.19 27.16
CA PHE A 353 -20.80 -4.85 26.64
C PHE A 353 -20.81 -3.62 25.72
N ASN A 354 -21.99 -3.03 25.47
CA ASN A 354 -22.06 -1.80 24.70
C ASN A 354 -21.51 -0.62 25.53
N ARG A 355 -20.97 0.37 24.85
CA ARG A 355 -20.45 1.59 25.46
C ARG A 355 -21.57 2.33 26.20
N PHE A 356 -21.21 2.94 27.34
CA PHE A 356 -22.11 3.75 28.18
C PHE A 356 -23.37 3.00 28.63
N TYR A 357 -23.38 1.68 28.52
CA TYR A 357 -24.49 0.87 29.02
C TYR A 357 -24.41 0.80 30.56
N SER A 358 -25.46 1.25 31.20
CA SER A 358 -25.63 1.15 32.68
C SER A 358 -27.10 0.85 33.01
N ASN A 359 -27.32 -0.14 33.87
CA ASN A 359 -28.66 -0.51 34.37
C ASN A 359 -28.71 -0.35 35.88
N ARG A 360 -28.40 0.87 36.40
CA ARG A 360 -28.36 1.23 37.80
C ARG A 360 -29.26 2.41 38.11
N PRO A 361 -30.59 2.19 38.31
CA PRO A 361 -31.52 3.28 38.51
C PRO A 361 -31.20 4.12 39.79
N ASP A 362 -30.72 3.48 40.86
CA ASP A 362 -30.47 4.15 42.14
C ASP A 362 -29.09 4.82 42.28
N LYS A 363 -28.18 4.51 41.33
CA LYS A 363 -26.79 4.98 41.29
C LYS A 363 -26.40 5.41 39.89
N PHE A 364 -27.35 5.95 39.15
CA PHE A 364 -27.11 6.44 37.82
C PHE A 364 -26.07 7.55 37.83
N GLY A 365 -24.93 7.32 37.20
CA GLY A 365 -23.82 8.29 37.16
C GLY A 365 -22.59 7.97 38.03
N GLU A 366 -22.64 7.00 38.95
CA GLU A 366 -21.45 6.59 39.71
C GLU A 366 -20.39 5.87 38.89
N HIS A 367 -20.77 5.29 37.73
CA HIS A 367 -19.87 4.62 36.79
C HIS A 367 -20.14 5.10 35.35
N SER A 368 -19.09 5.15 34.53
CA SER A 368 -19.15 5.63 33.15
C SER A 368 -19.90 4.71 32.19
N GLY A 369 -20.12 3.45 32.57
CA GLY A 369 -20.66 2.42 31.66
C GLY A 369 -19.67 1.96 30.56
N LEU A 370 -18.39 2.28 30.72
CA LEU A 370 -17.32 1.88 29.80
C LEU A 370 -16.58 0.62 30.24
N GLY A 371 -16.59 0.26 31.54
CA GLY A 371 -15.78 -0.82 32.09
C GLY A 371 -15.93 -2.16 31.36
N LEU A 372 -17.17 -2.65 31.15
CA LEU A 372 -17.40 -3.92 30.43
C LEU A 372 -17.09 -3.82 28.92
N ASN A 373 -17.25 -2.65 28.31
CA ASN A 373 -16.81 -2.44 26.94
C ASN A 373 -15.28 -2.49 26.81
N ILE A 374 -14.56 -1.88 27.75
CA ILE A 374 -13.09 -1.97 27.83
C ILE A 374 -12.66 -3.45 27.98
N VAL A 375 -13.28 -4.19 28.90
CA VAL A 375 -13.00 -5.62 29.09
C VAL A 375 -13.18 -6.38 27.78
N LYS A 376 -14.30 -6.19 27.09
CA LYS A 376 -14.56 -6.85 25.80
C LYS A 376 -13.47 -6.54 24.78
N ASN A 377 -13.11 -5.28 24.59
CA ASN A 377 -12.08 -4.88 23.62
C ASN A 377 -10.71 -5.48 23.97
N LEU A 378 -10.35 -5.49 25.25
CA LEU A 378 -9.10 -6.08 25.71
C LEU A 378 -9.09 -7.61 25.53
N VAL A 379 -10.21 -8.29 25.81
CA VAL A 379 -10.35 -9.75 25.59
C VAL A 379 -10.24 -10.08 24.08
N GLU A 380 -10.93 -9.34 23.23
CA GLU A 380 -10.84 -9.49 21.76
C GLU A 380 -9.41 -9.25 21.25
N LEU A 381 -8.67 -8.30 21.81
CA LEU A 381 -7.26 -8.08 21.53
C LEU A 381 -6.42 -9.33 21.79
N HIS A 382 -6.68 -10.01 22.91
CA HIS A 382 -6.00 -11.25 23.30
C HIS A 382 -6.57 -12.47 22.56
N SER A 383 -7.35 -12.26 21.49
CA SER A 383 -8.04 -13.32 20.73
C SER A 383 -8.92 -14.21 21.60
N GLY A 384 -9.37 -13.68 22.74
CA GLY A 384 -10.28 -14.36 23.65
C GLY A 384 -11.75 -14.13 23.28
N ILE A 385 -12.61 -14.86 23.95
CA ILE A 385 -14.07 -14.74 23.84
C ILE A 385 -14.60 -14.39 25.22
N ILE A 386 -15.53 -13.43 25.30
CA ILE A 386 -16.21 -13.05 26.55
C ILE A 386 -17.70 -13.34 26.42
N ASP A 387 -18.26 -13.89 27.48
CA ASP A 387 -19.70 -14.12 27.60
C ASP A 387 -20.21 -13.77 29.00
N ALA A 388 -21.50 -13.51 29.09
CA ALA A 388 -22.16 -13.15 30.35
C ALA A 388 -23.40 -14.04 30.56
N SER A 389 -23.59 -14.46 31.79
CA SER A 389 -24.73 -15.25 32.22
C SER A 389 -25.16 -14.87 33.64
N ASN A 390 -26.33 -15.33 34.07
CA ASN A 390 -26.73 -15.27 35.47
C ASN A 390 -26.37 -16.59 36.15
N ASN A 391 -25.86 -16.50 37.41
CA ASN A 391 -25.65 -17.67 38.22
C ASN A 391 -27.01 -18.13 38.78
N ILE A 392 -27.50 -19.29 38.29
CA ILE A 392 -28.82 -19.83 38.61
C ILE A 392 -28.85 -20.38 40.08
N ASP A 393 -27.72 -20.94 40.55
CA ASP A 393 -27.67 -21.66 41.80
C ASP A 393 -27.56 -20.76 43.01
N GLN A 394 -26.84 -19.66 42.95
CA GLN A 394 -26.57 -18.75 44.07
C GLN A 394 -27.10 -17.35 43.86
N GLY A 395 -27.68 -17.06 42.72
CA GLY A 395 -28.00 -15.70 42.27
C GLY A 395 -26.73 -14.95 41.85
N GLY A 396 -26.90 -13.75 41.23
CA GLY A 396 -25.80 -12.91 40.84
C GLY A 396 -25.40 -13.04 39.34
N ALA A 397 -24.41 -12.28 38.93
CA ALA A 397 -23.89 -12.26 37.60
C ALA A 397 -22.62 -13.13 37.48
N ARG A 398 -22.43 -13.67 36.28
CA ARG A 398 -21.23 -14.42 35.90
C ARG A 398 -20.72 -13.88 34.59
N ILE A 399 -19.46 -13.47 34.58
CA ILE A 399 -18.72 -13.14 33.35
C ILE A 399 -17.68 -14.23 33.14
N GLU A 400 -17.63 -14.76 31.93
CA GLU A 400 -16.70 -15.81 31.53
C GLU A 400 -15.83 -15.31 30.36
N ILE A 401 -14.53 -15.49 30.48
CA ILE A 401 -13.54 -15.18 29.44
C ILE A 401 -12.79 -16.46 29.09
N VAL A 402 -12.70 -16.75 27.80
CA VAL A 402 -11.96 -17.90 27.28
C VAL A 402 -10.77 -17.39 26.47
N PHE A 403 -9.56 -17.66 26.94
CA PHE A 403 -8.33 -17.35 26.22
C PHE A 403 -7.89 -18.55 25.36
N PRO A 404 -7.35 -18.31 24.16
CA PRO A 404 -6.88 -19.38 23.29
C PRO A 404 -5.69 -20.14 23.93
N LYS A 405 -5.48 -21.35 23.47
CA LYS A 405 -4.29 -22.16 23.80
C LYS A 405 -3.02 -21.45 23.30
N VAL A 406 -1.94 -21.50 24.09
CA VAL A 406 -0.61 -20.95 23.80
C VAL A 406 0.35 -22.02 23.29
#